data_694752dd12f235d87e9e7278002c1af0
#
_entry.id   694752dd12f235d87e9e7278002c1af0
#
_cell.length_a   1.000
_cell.length_b   1.000
_cell.length_c   1.000
_cell.angle_alpha   90.00
_cell.angle_beta   90.00
_cell.angle_gamma   90.00
#
_symmetry.space_group_name_H-M   'P 1'
#
loop_
_entity.id
_entity.type
_entity.pdbx_description
1 polymer ?
#
loop_
_entity_poly.entity_id
_entity_poly.type
_entity_poly.pdbx_seq_one_letter_code
_entity_poly.pdbx_strand_id
1 'polypeptide(L)'
;MPYLENPEQAGAVSQPDAARSDDVLLCGDGTYRWIYELPMRKSFFLLFEVWRVLLIAAILPFLLTVIISDGSFLERLQNAGITFGIVFGILFVLSLPAYWIVTRANNGKYTVLFEMDDRSVSHSQIKTEKAEALNILTMLVGAAAGNATATGIGMMQMGGGSLTCRFDKVRNLKGIRRKHLIKVHTLLKRNQVYVKDSDFDFVFGYLKDHCPNAKISLR
;
A
#
# COMPACT_ATOMS: atom_id res chain seq x y z
N MET A 1 -64.36 13.36 1.73
CA MET A 1 -63.23 12.72 2.40
C MET A 1 -62.10 12.67 1.39
N PRO A 2 -61.07 13.52 1.51
CA PRO A 2 -59.92 13.50 0.62
C PRO A 2 -58.92 12.46 1.12
N TYR A 3 -58.37 11.69 0.16
CA TYR A 3 -57.28 10.74 0.33
C TYR A 3 -56.03 11.44 0.85
N LEU A 4 -55.48 10.91 1.95
CA LEU A 4 -54.15 11.26 2.44
C LEU A 4 -53.11 10.56 1.55
N GLU A 5 -52.44 11.33 0.71
CA GLU A 5 -51.24 10.90 0.02
C GLU A 5 -50.11 10.70 1.02
N ASN A 6 -49.56 9.51 0.99
CA ASN A 6 -48.44 9.08 1.83
C ASN A 6 -47.13 9.70 1.31
N PRO A 7 -46.37 10.51 2.08
CA PRO A 7 -45.17 11.19 1.62
C PRO A 7 -43.90 10.30 1.69
N GLU A 8 -44.04 8.98 1.61
CA GLU A 8 -42.94 8.04 1.80
C GLU A 8 -42.27 7.53 0.51
N GLN A 9 -42.44 8.22 -0.63
CA GLN A 9 -41.76 7.91 -1.88
C GLN A 9 -40.89 9.07 -2.39
N ALA A 10 -40.12 9.72 -1.52
CA ALA A 10 -39.14 10.70 -1.91
C ALA A 10 -37.73 10.05 -1.97
N GLY A 11 -37.33 9.64 -3.19
CA GLY A 11 -35.94 9.67 -3.57
C GLY A 11 -35.04 8.54 -3.07
N ALA A 12 -35.35 7.30 -3.40
CA ALA A 12 -34.28 6.33 -3.58
C ALA A 12 -33.47 6.76 -4.82
N VAL A 13 -32.42 7.54 -4.61
CA VAL A 13 -31.36 7.73 -5.62
C VAL A 13 -30.80 6.35 -5.88
N SER A 14 -31.15 5.77 -7.02
CA SER A 14 -30.56 4.56 -7.54
C SER A 14 -29.07 4.81 -7.73
N GLN A 15 -28.28 4.43 -6.73
CA GLN A 15 -26.84 4.29 -6.91
C GLN A 15 -26.66 3.24 -8.03
N PRO A 16 -25.80 3.52 -9.03
CA PRO A 16 -25.51 2.54 -10.05
C PRO A 16 -25.00 1.27 -9.35
N ASP A 17 -25.58 0.12 -9.69
CA ASP A 17 -25.14 -1.21 -9.29
C ASP A 17 -23.70 -1.48 -9.77
N ALA A 18 -22.74 -0.76 -9.21
CA ALA A 18 -21.32 -1.12 -9.28
C ALA A 18 -21.19 -2.39 -8.44
N ALA A 19 -20.93 -3.50 -9.08
CA ALA A 19 -20.82 -4.84 -8.54
C ALA A 19 -20.21 -4.81 -7.13
N ARG A 20 -21.07 -5.01 -6.13
CA ARG A 20 -20.74 -4.98 -4.71
C ARG A 20 -19.81 -6.16 -4.47
N SER A 21 -18.54 -5.90 -4.33
CA SER A 21 -17.55 -6.92 -4.06
C SER A 21 -17.59 -7.30 -2.58
N ASP A 22 -17.32 -8.55 -2.30
CA ASP A 22 -17.37 -9.06 -0.92
C ASP A 22 -16.23 -8.52 -0.03
N ASP A 23 -15.16 -8.00 -0.62
CA ASP A 23 -13.96 -7.58 0.12
C ASP A 23 -13.75 -6.05 0.17
N VAL A 24 -14.19 -5.29 -0.85
CA VAL A 24 -14.08 -3.83 -0.88
C VAL A 24 -15.37 -3.22 -0.34
N LEU A 25 -15.30 -2.65 0.84
CA LEU A 25 -16.46 -2.14 1.58
C LEU A 25 -16.54 -0.61 1.45
N LEU A 26 -17.70 -0.11 1.07
CA LEU A 26 -18.01 1.32 1.17
C LEU A 26 -18.41 1.64 2.60
N CYS A 27 -17.63 2.46 3.28
CA CYS A 27 -17.89 2.92 4.64
C CYS A 27 -18.82 4.14 4.65
N GLY A 28 -19.44 4.41 5.80
CA GLY A 28 -20.39 5.52 5.96
C GLY A 28 -19.82 6.93 5.72
N ASP A 29 -18.49 7.07 5.63
CA ASP A 29 -17.76 8.29 5.26
C ASP A 29 -17.51 8.45 3.76
N GLY A 30 -18.06 7.56 2.93
CA GLY A 30 -17.87 7.56 1.48
C GLY A 30 -16.52 6.98 1.03
N THR A 31 -15.73 6.42 1.93
CA THR A 31 -14.43 5.84 1.61
C THR A 31 -14.54 4.34 1.40
N TYR A 32 -13.96 3.83 0.33
CA TYR A 32 -13.79 2.40 0.10
C TYR A 32 -12.63 1.88 0.91
N ARG A 33 -12.84 0.80 1.69
CA ARG A 33 -11.80 0.17 2.51
C ARG A 33 -11.77 -1.33 2.28
N TRP A 34 -10.57 -1.89 2.24
CA TRP A 34 -10.38 -3.34 2.19
C TRP A 34 -9.05 -3.75 2.82
N ILE A 35 -8.99 -5.01 3.21
CA ILE A 35 -7.81 -5.59 3.83
C ILE A 35 -7.22 -6.65 2.92
N TYR A 36 -5.93 -6.55 2.69
CA TYR A 36 -5.18 -7.52 1.90
C TYR A 36 -4.02 -8.11 2.71
N GLU A 37 -3.92 -9.44 2.73
CA GLU A 37 -2.81 -10.15 3.36
C GLU A 37 -1.78 -10.56 2.31
N LEU A 38 -0.58 -10.01 2.42
CA LEU A 38 0.56 -10.38 1.61
C LEU A 38 1.31 -11.55 2.28
N PRO A 39 1.46 -12.70 1.62
CA PRO A 39 2.21 -13.83 2.18
C PRO A 39 3.71 -13.51 2.16
N MET A 40 4.30 -13.18 3.30
CA MET A 40 5.73 -12.86 3.42
C MET A 40 6.62 -14.06 3.07
N ARG A 41 6.21 -15.29 3.47
CA ARG A 41 6.99 -16.50 3.24
C ARG A 41 7.20 -16.85 1.76
N LYS A 42 6.28 -16.47 0.88
CA LYS A 42 6.33 -16.78 -0.56
C LYS A 42 6.86 -15.62 -1.40
N SER A 43 7.06 -14.45 -0.81
CA SER A 43 7.40 -13.24 -1.53
C SER A 43 8.73 -12.68 -1.04
N PHE A 44 9.82 -13.06 -1.72
CA PHE A 44 11.12 -12.42 -1.54
C PHE A 44 11.12 -10.94 -1.99
N PHE A 45 9.99 -10.44 -2.46
CA PHE A 45 9.86 -9.08 -2.93
C PHE A 45 10.20 -8.04 -1.86
N LEU A 46 9.71 -8.23 -0.62
CA LEU A 46 10.04 -7.34 0.51
C LEU A 46 11.54 -7.38 0.85
N LEU A 47 12.13 -8.57 0.83
CA LEU A 47 13.58 -8.73 1.05
C LEU A 47 14.39 -8.02 -0.05
N PHE A 48 13.94 -8.12 -1.30
CA PHE A 48 14.60 -7.46 -2.42
C PHE A 48 14.52 -5.92 -2.33
N GLU A 49 13.39 -5.36 -1.86
CA GLU A 49 13.28 -3.91 -1.60
C GLU A 49 14.19 -3.47 -0.45
N VAL A 50 14.32 -4.27 0.60
CA VAL A 50 15.28 -4.01 1.69
C VAL A 50 16.71 -3.99 1.14
N TRP A 51 17.11 -4.98 0.36
CA TRP A 51 18.45 -5.02 -0.25
C TRP A 51 18.71 -3.83 -1.16
N ARG A 52 17.72 -3.41 -1.91
CA ARG A 52 17.82 -2.20 -2.74
C ARG A 52 18.10 -0.95 -1.90
N VAL A 53 17.41 -0.80 -0.76
CA VAL A 53 17.64 0.33 0.16
C VAL A 53 19.02 0.24 0.78
N LEU A 54 19.47 -0.94 1.22
CA LEU A 54 20.80 -1.17 1.78
C LEU A 54 21.89 -0.87 0.75
N LEU A 55 21.69 -1.24 -0.51
CA LEU A 55 22.62 -0.96 -1.59
C LEU A 55 22.76 0.56 -1.82
N ILE A 56 21.64 1.29 -1.84
CA ILE A 56 21.65 2.76 -1.95
C ILE A 56 22.37 3.39 -0.74
N ALA A 57 22.11 2.90 0.47
CA ALA A 57 22.76 3.39 1.68
C ALA A 57 24.28 3.14 1.68
N ALA A 58 24.73 2.03 1.09
CA ALA A 58 26.15 1.70 0.98
C ALA A 58 26.91 2.57 -0.04
N ILE A 59 26.21 3.27 -0.93
CA ILE A 59 26.84 4.22 -1.88
C ILE A 59 27.49 5.40 -1.14
N LEU A 60 26.90 5.89 -0.05
CA LEU A 60 27.42 7.01 0.69
C LEU A 60 28.82 6.75 1.28
N PRO A 61 29.07 5.66 2.06
CA PRO A 61 30.41 5.35 2.53
C PRO A 61 31.38 5.06 1.39
N PHE A 62 30.93 4.45 0.29
CA PHE A 62 31.75 4.27 -0.90
C PHE A 62 32.28 5.61 -1.44
N LEU A 63 31.39 6.59 -1.65
CA LEU A 63 31.78 7.92 -2.15
C LEU A 63 32.70 8.64 -1.16
N LEU A 64 32.43 8.57 0.13
CA LEU A 64 33.27 9.15 1.17
C LEU A 64 34.69 8.55 1.15
N THR A 65 34.80 7.23 1.00
CA THR A 65 36.10 6.57 0.91
C THR A 65 36.88 7.03 -0.33
N VAL A 66 36.26 7.15 -1.49
CA VAL A 66 36.92 7.67 -2.72
C VAL A 66 37.45 9.09 -2.52
N ILE A 67 36.72 9.94 -1.76
CA ILE A 67 37.09 11.35 -1.55
C ILE A 67 38.21 11.47 -0.52
N ILE A 68 38.15 10.70 0.58
CA ILE A 68 39.01 10.87 1.76
C ILE A 68 40.33 10.06 1.64
N SER A 69 40.33 8.95 0.89
CA SER A 69 41.49 8.09 0.77
C SER A 69 42.64 8.80 0.04
N ASP A 70 43.87 8.61 0.54
CA ASP A 70 45.08 9.04 -0.12
C ASP A 70 45.48 8.07 -1.24
N GLY A 71 46.34 8.52 -2.16
CA GLY A 71 46.85 7.73 -3.25
C GLY A 71 46.32 8.09 -4.63
N SER A 72 46.66 7.28 -5.64
CA SER A 72 46.18 7.46 -7.01
C SER A 72 44.67 7.20 -7.10
N PHE A 73 44.04 7.75 -8.12
CA PHE A 73 42.57 7.56 -8.31
C PHE A 73 42.18 6.07 -8.35
N LEU A 74 43.03 5.24 -8.97
CA LEU A 74 42.75 3.80 -9.06
C LEU A 74 42.82 3.11 -7.68
N GLU A 75 43.81 3.46 -6.86
CA GLU A 75 43.95 2.94 -5.50
C GLU A 75 42.80 3.35 -4.62
N ARG A 76 42.34 4.61 -4.72
CA ARG A 76 41.14 5.10 -4.00
C ARG A 76 39.90 4.32 -4.40
N LEU A 77 39.70 4.07 -5.70
CA LEU A 77 38.55 3.33 -6.21
C LEU A 77 38.57 1.86 -5.74
N GLN A 78 39.77 1.25 -5.74
CA GLN A 78 39.97 -0.11 -5.24
C GLN A 78 39.64 -0.21 -3.74
N ASN A 79 40.19 0.69 -2.92
CA ASN A 79 39.92 0.73 -1.48
C ASN A 79 38.43 0.97 -1.16
N ALA A 80 37.82 1.89 -1.90
CA ALA A 80 36.37 2.14 -1.78
C ALA A 80 35.52 0.91 -2.18
N GLY A 81 35.92 0.19 -3.25
CA GLY A 81 35.28 -1.04 -3.68
C GLY A 81 35.36 -2.15 -2.64
N ILE A 82 36.53 -2.32 -2.00
CA ILE A 82 36.72 -3.29 -0.91
C ILE A 82 35.85 -2.92 0.28
N THR A 83 35.87 -1.66 0.71
CA THR A 83 35.06 -1.16 1.82
C THR A 83 33.58 -1.35 1.55
N PHE A 84 33.12 -1.00 0.36
CA PHE A 84 31.72 -1.23 -0.07
C PHE A 84 31.36 -2.71 -0.01
N GLY A 85 32.21 -3.59 -0.54
CA GLY A 85 31.97 -5.04 -0.54
C GLY A 85 31.85 -5.60 0.87
N ILE A 86 32.72 -5.18 1.79
CA ILE A 86 32.69 -5.62 3.20
C ILE A 86 31.41 -5.12 3.89
N VAL A 87 31.12 -3.82 3.80
CA VAL A 87 29.95 -3.22 4.46
C VAL A 87 28.65 -3.81 3.91
N PHE A 88 28.51 -3.88 2.60
CA PHE A 88 27.33 -4.45 1.96
C PHE A 88 27.18 -5.95 2.28
N GLY A 89 28.29 -6.70 2.27
CA GLY A 89 28.31 -8.12 2.63
C GLY A 89 27.81 -8.38 4.05
N ILE A 90 28.29 -7.60 5.02
CA ILE A 90 27.85 -7.69 6.41
C ILE A 90 26.34 -7.36 6.51
N LEU A 91 25.90 -6.26 5.92
CA LEU A 91 24.49 -5.86 5.94
C LEU A 91 23.59 -6.90 5.25
N PHE A 92 24.04 -7.47 4.15
CA PHE A 92 23.35 -8.53 3.43
C PHE A 92 23.14 -9.77 4.32
N VAL A 93 24.22 -10.26 4.95
CA VAL A 93 24.17 -11.44 5.83
C VAL A 93 23.26 -11.17 7.03
N LEU A 94 23.36 -10.01 7.67
CA LEU A 94 22.51 -9.63 8.81
C LEU A 94 21.03 -9.44 8.43
N SER A 95 20.75 -9.06 7.18
CA SER A 95 19.36 -8.89 6.72
C SER A 95 18.57 -10.21 6.66
N LEU A 96 19.23 -11.35 6.46
CA LEU A 96 18.57 -12.65 6.35
C LEU A 96 17.92 -13.09 7.67
N PRO A 97 18.65 -13.16 8.81
CA PRO A 97 18.02 -13.48 10.10
C PRO A 97 17.01 -12.41 10.53
N ALA A 98 17.29 -11.13 10.28
CA ALA A 98 16.34 -10.05 10.57
C ALA A 98 15.02 -10.25 9.82
N TYR A 99 15.07 -10.55 8.53
CA TYR A 99 13.87 -10.87 7.74
C TYR A 99 13.13 -12.09 8.28
N TRP A 100 13.86 -13.14 8.66
CA TRP A 100 13.24 -14.34 9.23
C TRP A 100 12.53 -14.06 10.55
N ILE A 101 13.15 -13.28 11.45
CA ILE A 101 12.55 -12.86 12.73
C ILE A 101 11.27 -12.05 12.49
N VAL A 102 11.32 -11.04 11.60
CA VAL A 102 10.17 -10.21 11.27
C VAL A 102 9.04 -11.05 10.65
N THR A 103 9.39 -11.97 9.74
CA THR A 103 8.40 -12.87 9.12
C THR A 103 7.72 -13.75 10.16
N ARG A 104 8.48 -14.25 11.14
CA ARG A 104 7.94 -15.10 12.21
C ARG A 104 7.09 -14.29 13.20
N ALA A 105 7.51 -13.09 13.55
CA ALA A 105 6.77 -12.19 14.43
C ALA A 105 5.41 -11.76 13.83
N ASN A 106 5.31 -11.69 12.50
CA ASN A 106 4.06 -11.37 11.79
C ASN A 106 3.31 -12.62 11.30
N ASN A 107 3.52 -13.79 11.89
CA ASN A 107 2.89 -15.05 11.47
C ASN A 107 3.05 -15.38 9.97
N GLY A 108 4.09 -14.84 9.33
CA GLY A 108 4.36 -15.01 7.90
C GLY A 108 3.43 -14.24 6.97
N LYS A 109 2.66 -13.30 7.51
CA LYS A 109 1.70 -12.48 6.78
C LYS A 109 1.98 -10.99 7.01
N TYR A 110 1.73 -10.18 6.01
CA TYR A 110 1.80 -8.73 6.09
C TYR A 110 0.41 -8.18 5.77
N THR A 111 -0.31 -7.75 6.80
CA THR A 111 -1.68 -7.28 6.66
C THR A 111 -1.69 -5.78 6.37
N VAL A 112 -2.36 -5.40 5.30
CA VAL A 112 -2.42 -4.02 4.81
C VAL A 112 -3.88 -3.61 4.71
N LEU A 113 -4.20 -2.45 5.27
CA LEU A 113 -5.44 -1.74 5.05
C LEU A 113 -5.26 -0.78 3.88
N PHE A 114 -6.13 -0.88 2.91
CA PHE A 114 -6.26 0.07 1.82
C PHE A 114 -7.48 0.96 2.05
N GLU A 115 -7.33 2.23 1.75
CA GLU A 115 -8.39 3.23 1.79
C GLU A 115 -8.37 4.01 0.48
N MET A 116 -9.53 4.18 -0.13
CA MET A 116 -9.68 4.88 -1.41
C MET A 116 -10.90 5.80 -1.32
N ASP A 117 -10.67 7.07 -1.49
CA ASP A 117 -11.69 8.13 -1.55
C ASP A 117 -11.71 8.77 -2.96
N ASP A 118 -12.45 9.87 -3.13
CA ASP A 118 -12.56 10.62 -4.39
C ASP A 118 -11.28 11.39 -4.78
N ARG A 119 -10.28 11.48 -3.88
CA ARG A 119 -9.07 12.31 -4.05
C ARG A 119 -7.79 11.53 -3.96
N SER A 120 -7.80 10.39 -3.28
CA SER A 120 -6.57 9.67 -2.97
C SER A 120 -6.77 8.19 -2.76
N VAL A 121 -5.67 7.45 -2.88
CA VAL A 121 -5.56 6.08 -2.38
C VAL A 121 -4.41 6.00 -1.40
N SER A 122 -4.67 5.42 -0.24
CA SER A 122 -3.68 5.20 0.79
C SER A 122 -3.59 3.74 1.18
N HIS A 123 -2.44 3.36 1.72
CA HIS A 123 -2.29 2.09 2.39
C HIS A 123 -1.52 2.27 3.70
N SER A 124 -1.86 1.47 4.67
CA SER A 124 -1.19 1.41 5.97
C SER A 124 -1.07 -0.02 6.44
N GLN A 125 0.06 -0.33 7.09
CA GLN A 125 0.23 -1.62 7.75
C GLN A 125 -0.61 -1.63 9.02
N ILE A 126 -1.35 -2.71 9.23
CA ILE A 126 -2.07 -2.97 10.47
C ILE A 126 -1.46 -4.17 11.19
N LYS A 127 -1.40 -4.08 12.53
CA LYS A 127 -0.88 -5.16 13.39
C LYS A 127 -1.96 -6.14 13.83
N THR A 128 -3.21 -5.76 13.66
CA THR A 128 -4.37 -6.55 14.03
C THR A 128 -4.54 -7.74 13.08
N GLU A 129 -5.00 -8.86 13.59
CA GLU A 129 -5.34 -10.02 12.77
C GLU A 129 -6.46 -9.69 11.78
N LYS A 130 -6.42 -10.32 10.61
CA LYS A 130 -7.37 -10.02 9.53
C LYS A 130 -8.83 -10.17 9.96
N ALA A 131 -9.17 -11.20 10.73
CA ALA A 131 -10.54 -11.44 11.17
C ALA A 131 -11.07 -10.30 12.05
N GLU A 132 -10.25 -9.81 12.99
CA GLU A 132 -10.59 -8.68 13.84
C GLU A 132 -10.69 -7.38 13.05
N ALA A 133 -9.75 -7.14 12.13
CA ALA A 133 -9.78 -5.99 11.25
C ALA A 133 -11.01 -5.96 10.34
N LEU A 134 -11.44 -7.12 9.81
CA LEU A 134 -12.66 -7.24 9.03
C LEU A 134 -13.92 -6.96 9.87
N ASN A 135 -13.96 -7.40 11.13
CA ASN A 135 -15.07 -7.09 12.03
C ASN A 135 -15.18 -5.57 12.26
N ILE A 136 -14.05 -4.88 12.48
CA ILE A 136 -14.04 -3.42 12.63
C ILE A 136 -14.49 -2.73 11.34
N LEU A 137 -14.05 -3.19 10.16
CA LEU A 137 -14.52 -2.65 8.89
C LEU A 137 -16.01 -2.84 8.68
N THR A 138 -16.54 -4.01 9.04
CA THR A 138 -17.99 -4.29 8.94
C THR A 138 -18.80 -3.35 9.84
N MET A 139 -18.30 -3.06 11.04
CA MET A 139 -18.90 -2.07 11.93
C MET A 139 -18.90 -0.66 11.31
N LEU A 140 -17.82 -0.28 10.61
CA LEU A 140 -17.72 1.02 9.95
C LEU A 140 -18.65 1.19 8.75
N VAL A 141 -19.02 0.11 8.08
CA VAL A 141 -20.01 0.12 6.98
C VAL A 141 -21.38 0.55 7.50
N GLY A 142 -21.76 0.08 8.70
CA GLY A 142 -23.06 0.38 9.31
C GLY A 142 -23.09 1.68 10.14
N ALA A 143 -21.93 2.28 10.40
CA ALA A 143 -21.84 3.50 11.21
C ALA A 143 -22.13 4.75 10.36
N ALA A 144 -22.98 5.63 10.85
CA ALA A 144 -23.14 6.95 10.26
C ALA A 144 -21.81 7.72 10.30
N ALA A 145 -21.55 8.55 9.27
CA ALA A 145 -20.35 9.35 9.19
C ALA A 145 -20.17 10.21 10.46
N GLY A 146 -19.09 9.98 11.18
CA GLY A 146 -18.80 10.68 12.45
C GLY A 146 -17.61 10.09 13.20
N ASN A 147 -17.55 10.32 14.50
CA ASN A 147 -16.45 9.88 15.37
C ASN A 147 -16.17 8.37 15.38
N ALA A 148 -17.15 7.54 15.00
CA ALA A 148 -17.01 6.10 14.94
C ALA A 148 -15.93 5.64 13.92
N THR A 149 -15.80 6.33 12.79
CA THR A 149 -14.80 6.04 11.76
C THR A 149 -13.37 6.25 12.27
N ALA A 150 -13.13 7.39 12.92
CA ALA A 150 -11.81 7.70 13.49
C ALA A 150 -11.44 6.71 14.61
N THR A 151 -12.40 6.33 15.45
CA THR A 151 -12.21 5.38 16.54
C THR A 151 -11.92 3.97 16.00
N GLY A 152 -12.67 3.52 14.99
CA GLY A 152 -12.49 2.20 14.39
C GLY A 152 -11.11 2.04 13.73
N ILE A 153 -10.67 3.05 12.99
CA ILE A 153 -9.33 3.05 12.36
C ILE A 153 -8.23 3.14 13.43
N GLY A 154 -8.43 3.93 14.47
CA GLY A 154 -7.50 4.03 15.61
C GLY A 154 -7.32 2.69 16.32
N MET A 155 -8.38 1.90 16.46
CA MET A 155 -8.34 0.55 17.04
C MET A 155 -7.54 -0.45 16.21
N MET A 156 -7.47 -0.28 14.88
CA MET A 156 -6.65 -1.13 13.99
C MET A 156 -5.15 -0.95 14.19
N GLN A 157 -4.72 -0.04 15.05
CA GLN A 157 -3.32 0.26 15.37
C GLN A 157 -2.42 0.23 14.14
N MET A 158 -2.30 1.34 13.46
CA MET A 158 -1.37 1.49 12.34
C MET A 158 0.06 1.25 12.80
N GLY A 159 0.63 0.12 12.38
CA GLY A 159 1.96 -0.32 12.82
C GLY A 159 3.13 0.30 12.08
N GLY A 160 2.86 1.16 11.11
CA GLY A 160 3.87 1.77 10.25
C GLY A 160 3.33 3.02 9.57
N GLY A 161 4.20 3.73 8.85
CA GLY A 161 3.80 4.91 8.08
C GLY A 161 2.75 4.59 7.02
N SER A 162 1.75 5.45 6.89
CA SER A 162 0.82 5.41 5.77
C SER A 162 1.43 6.02 4.52
N LEU A 163 1.20 5.40 3.36
CA LEU A 163 1.58 5.98 2.07
C LEU A 163 0.33 6.39 1.31
N THR A 164 0.11 7.68 1.21
CA THR A 164 -1.01 8.28 0.46
C THR A 164 -0.54 8.81 -0.88
N CYS A 165 -1.26 8.47 -1.95
CA CYS A 165 -1.09 9.01 -3.29
C CYS A 165 -2.37 9.74 -3.72
N ARG A 166 -2.28 11.03 -3.92
CA ARG A 166 -3.36 11.87 -4.46
C ARG A 166 -3.49 11.63 -5.96
N PHE A 167 -4.71 11.53 -6.46
CA PHE A 167 -5.00 11.21 -7.85
C PHE A 167 -4.56 12.28 -8.83
N ASP A 168 -4.62 13.56 -8.45
CA ASP A 168 -4.13 14.69 -9.25
C ASP A 168 -2.62 14.63 -9.55
N LYS A 169 -1.85 13.92 -8.70
CA LYS A 169 -0.39 13.77 -8.82
C LYS A 169 0.06 12.44 -9.44
N VAL A 170 -0.87 11.56 -9.76
CA VAL A 170 -0.54 10.26 -10.36
C VAL A 170 -0.09 10.45 -11.80
N ARG A 171 1.08 9.91 -12.14
CA ARG A 171 1.68 9.97 -13.48
C ARG A 171 1.59 8.64 -14.22
N ASN A 172 1.52 7.54 -13.49
CA ASN A 172 1.49 6.22 -14.09
C ASN A 172 0.60 5.29 -13.27
N LEU A 173 -0.39 4.70 -13.94
CA LEU A 173 -1.31 3.72 -13.39
C LEU A 173 -1.15 2.42 -14.17
N LYS A 174 -0.64 1.37 -13.51
CA LYS A 174 -0.38 0.09 -14.15
C LYS A 174 -1.05 -1.05 -13.41
N GLY A 175 -2.04 -1.67 -14.04
CA GLY A 175 -2.66 -2.91 -13.57
C GLY A 175 -1.84 -4.14 -13.99
N ILE A 176 -1.62 -5.07 -13.06
CA ILE A 176 -0.99 -6.37 -13.30
C ILE A 176 -1.90 -7.44 -12.67
N ARG A 177 -2.90 -7.90 -13.42
CA ARG A 177 -3.94 -8.81 -12.92
C ARG A 177 -3.36 -10.09 -12.31
N ARG A 178 -2.42 -10.75 -12.99
CA ARG A 178 -1.77 -11.99 -12.51
C ARG A 178 -1.10 -11.87 -11.15
N LYS A 179 -0.81 -10.63 -10.69
CA LYS A 179 -0.16 -10.35 -9.39
C LYS A 179 -1.12 -9.69 -8.41
N HIS A 180 -2.39 -9.54 -8.76
CA HIS A 180 -3.39 -8.81 -7.96
C HIS A 180 -2.91 -7.41 -7.55
N LEU A 181 -2.17 -6.72 -8.44
CA LEU A 181 -1.40 -5.53 -8.14
C LEU A 181 -1.74 -4.38 -9.09
N ILE A 182 -2.08 -3.24 -8.54
CA ILE A 182 -2.22 -1.96 -9.24
C ILE A 182 -1.12 -1.02 -8.75
N LYS A 183 -0.23 -0.60 -9.64
CA LYS A 183 0.83 0.35 -9.31
C LYS A 183 0.34 1.77 -9.56
N VAL A 184 0.33 2.58 -8.52
CA VAL A 184 -0.10 3.98 -8.55
C VAL A 184 1.14 4.83 -8.26
N HIS A 185 1.77 5.34 -9.32
CA HIS A 185 3.03 6.06 -9.20
C HIS A 185 2.84 7.55 -9.42
N THR A 186 3.30 8.31 -8.47
CA THR A 186 3.54 9.75 -8.61
C THR A 186 5.03 10.00 -8.97
N LEU A 187 5.45 11.25 -9.06
CA LEU A 187 6.84 11.60 -9.31
C LEU A 187 7.79 11.05 -8.21
N LEU A 188 7.37 11.13 -6.95
CA LEU A 188 8.19 10.77 -5.79
C LEU A 188 7.75 9.48 -5.08
N LYS A 189 6.46 9.15 -5.15
CA LYS A 189 5.90 8.01 -4.41
C LYS A 189 5.52 6.88 -5.37
N ARG A 190 5.81 5.65 -4.95
CA ARG A 190 5.47 4.41 -5.65
C ARG A 190 4.52 3.59 -4.79
N ASN A 191 3.22 3.84 -4.92
CA ASN A 191 2.22 3.09 -4.20
C ASN A 191 1.88 1.79 -4.95
N GLN A 192 1.65 0.73 -4.18
CA GLN A 192 1.27 -0.59 -4.67
C GLN A 192 -0.04 -0.99 -4.00
N VAL A 193 -1.10 -1.03 -4.78
CA VAL A 193 -2.44 -1.37 -4.32
C VAL A 193 -2.71 -2.82 -4.68
N TYR A 194 -2.93 -3.66 -3.68
CA TYR A 194 -3.24 -5.07 -3.85
C TYR A 194 -4.74 -5.30 -3.70
N VAL A 195 -5.31 -6.02 -4.65
CA VAL A 195 -6.76 -6.26 -4.73
C VAL A 195 -6.99 -7.69 -5.20
N LYS A 196 -8.01 -8.39 -4.70
CA LYS A 196 -8.39 -9.70 -5.23
C LYS A 196 -8.93 -9.60 -6.65
N ASP A 197 -8.93 -10.71 -7.40
CA ASP A 197 -9.41 -10.74 -8.78
C ASP A 197 -10.87 -10.31 -8.94
N SER A 198 -11.73 -10.65 -7.96
CA SER A 198 -13.13 -10.24 -7.93
C SER A 198 -13.31 -8.72 -8.02
N ASP A 199 -12.41 -7.97 -7.39
CA ASP A 199 -12.53 -6.53 -7.19
C ASP A 199 -11.56 -5.73 -8.06
N PHE A 200 -10.70 -6.43 -8.79
CA PHE A 200 -9.64 -5.81 -9.56
C PHE A 200 -10.18 -4.81 -10.59
N ASP A 201 -11.22 -5.19 -11.32
CA ASP A 201 -11.80 -4.34 -12.36
C ASP A 201 -12.48 -3.11 -11.78
N PHE A 202 -13.19 -3.27 -10.66
CA PHE A 202 -13.81 -2.17 -9.94
C PHE A 202 -12.75 -1.15 -9.46
N VAL A 203 -11.74 -1.60 -8.71
CA VAL A 203 -10.72 -0.70 -8.15
C VAL A 203 -9.87 -0.09 -9.25
N PHE A 204 -9.51 -0.86 -10.29
CA PHE A 204 -8.73 -0.33 -11.41
C PHE A 204 -9.53 0.68 -12.22
N GLY A 205 -10.82 0.44 -12.46
CA GLY A 205 -11.73 1.36 -13.12
C GLY A 205 -11.86 2.66 -12.35
N TYR A 206 -12.15 2.56 -11.05
CA TYR A 206 -12.23 3.72 -10.17
C TYR A 206 -10.96 4.59 -10.21
N LEU A 207 -9.80 3.97 -10.05
CA LEU A 207 -8.51 4.69 -10.13
C LEU A 207 -8.27 5.31 -11.50
N LYS A 208 -8.67 4.64 -12.57
CA LYS A 208 -8.56 5.16 -13.95
C LYS A 208 -9.39 6.44 -14.13
N ASP A 209 -10.61 6.43 -13.62
CA ASP A 209 -11.54 7.56 -13.79
C ASP A 209 -11.15 8.78 -12.95
N HIS A 210 -10.50 8.55 -11.80
CA HIS A 210 -10.06 9.62 -10.90
C HIS A 210 -8.60 10.10 -11.13
N CYS A 211 -7.83 9.45 -12.03
CA CYS A 211 -6.45 9.83 -12.33
C CYS A 211 -6.30 10.42 -13.75
N PRO A 212 -6.76 11.65 -14.03
CA PRO A 212 -6.85 12.21 -15.38
C PRO A 212 -5.48 12.38 -16.05
N ASN A 213 -4.42 12.56 -15.27
CA ASN A 213 -3.06 12.80 -15.78
C ASN A 213 -2.19 11.54 -15.87
N ALA A 214 -2.76 10.36 -15.60
CA ALA A 214 -2.01 9.13 -15.51
C ALA A 214 -1.87 8.45 -16.88
N LYS A 215 -0.65 7.99 -17.18
CA LYS A 215 -0.45 7.02 -18.27
C LYS A 215 -0.94 5.65 -17.79
N ILE A 216 -1.99 5.14 -18.44
CA ILE A 216 -2.68 3.91 -18.05
C ILE A 216 -2.14 2.72 -18.85
N SER A 217 -1.89 1.60 -18.17
CA SER A 217 -1.54 0.32 -18.81
C SER A 217 -2.08 -0.86 -17.99
N LEU A 218 -2.62 -1.85 -18.69
CA LEU A 218 -3.09 -3.11 -18.11
C LEU A 218 -2.29 -4.27 -18.74
N ARG A 219 -1.83 -5.22 -17.89
CA ARG A 219 -1.08 -6.42 -18.31
C ARG A 219 -1.65 -7.68 -17.66
#